data_846040b6c793288c3e179af7e3227783
#
_entry.id   846040b6c793288c3e179af7e3227783
#
_cell.length_a   1.000
_cell.length_b   1.000
_cell.length_c   1.000
_cell.angle_alpha   90.00
_cell.angle_beta   90.00
_cell.angle_gamma   90.00
#
_symmetry.space_group_name_H-M   'P 1'
#
loop_
_entity.id
_entity.type
_entity.pdbx_description
1 polymer ?
#
loop_
_entity_poly.entity_id
_entity_poly.type
_entity_poly.pdbx_seq_one_letter_code
_entity_poly.pdbx_strand_id
1 'polypeptide(L)'
;PAYKSAYLFDAISSVLSQTYKNLELIIVNDASPEDITSIVESFNDPRIRYYINERNIGALDLVKNWNLCLSYAQGDFFCLLCDDDMMSETFLEELLGLSTKYPQNSVFRCRVKVIDKLGKMIRIYPSSPEWISGIDYMLHLVNGWQHQTISEFLYRRDYLLSKGGFVSFPKAWCADWFSILNLVWRQGLVTSSKILMTFRDSGINISSEKKYIREKIIAQNIFTERLKGLLKNEVNREMSDIINQVRDERVNKIYFEYLGQSSWIDFLFLLINHNKKEYNIPLRCFVKAFMRKLSFTKSYKK
;
A
#
# COMPACT_ATOMS: atom_id res chain seq x y z
N PRO A 1 0.34 8.61 -10.30
CA PRO A 1 1.32 8.00 -11.21
C PRO A 1 0.60 7.14 -12.25
N ALA A 2 1.02 7.21 -13.51
CA ALA A 2 0.47 6.44 -14.61
C ALA A 2 1.60 5.72 -15.36
N TYR A 3 1.41 4.43 -15.59
CA TYR A 3 2.37 3.59 -16.32
C TYR A 3 1.68 2.58 -17.23
N LYS A 4 0.46 2.14 -16.88
CA LYS A 4 -0.35 1.21 -17.65
C LYS A 4 -1.58 1.92 -18.19
N SER A 5 -1.88 1.70 -19.47
CA SER A 5 -3.00 2.34 -20.17
C SER A 5 -4.34 1.62 -19.93
N ALA A 6 -4.30 0.33 -19.67
CA ALA A 6 -5.46 -0.58 -19.73
C ALA A 6 -6.70 -0.13 -18.92
N TYR A 7 -6.49 0.55 -17.77
CA TYR A 7 -7.57 0.99 -16.89
C TYR A 7 -7.50 2.49 -16.57
N LEU A 8 -6.55 3.20 -17.16
CA LEU A 8 -6.30 4.62 -16.88
C LEU A 8 -7.52 5.49 -17.20
N PHE A 9 -8.25 5.19 -18.27
CA PHE A 9 -9.47 5.92 -18.63
C PHE A 9 -10.52 5.84 -17.49
N ASP A 10 -10.75 4.65 -16.94
CA ASP A 10 -11.67 4.46 -15.81
C ASP A 10 -11.20 5.22 -14.56
N ALA A 11 -9.90 5.18 -14.27
CA ALA A 11 -9.30 5.89 -13.14
C ALA A 11 -9.50 7.40 -13.26
N ILE A 12 -9.15 8.01 -14.42
CA ILE A 12 -9.35 9.44 -14.67
C ILE A 12 -10.84 9.81 -14.60
N SER A 13 -11.70 9.05 -15.27
CA SER A 13 -13.15 9.29 -15.28
C SER A 13 -13.71 9.31 -13.85
N SER A 14 -13.25 8.40 -12.98
CA SER A 14 -13.71 8.30 -11.58
C SER A 14 -13.34 9.54 -10.74
N VAL A 15 -12.21 10.19 -11.04
CA VAL A 15 -11.81 11.44 -10.37
C VAL A 15 -12.58 12.64 -10.91
N LEU A 16 -12.75 12.73 -12.22
CA LEU A 16 -13.44 13.88 -12.83
C LEU A 16 -14.95 13.89 -12.53
N SER A 17 -15.53 12.71 -12.23
CA SER A 17 -16.95 12.57 -11.86
C SER A 17 -17.25 12.91 -10.38
N GLN A 18 -16.23 13.21 -9.56
CA GLN A 18 -16.45 13.53 -8.14
C GLN A 18 -17.50 14.64 -7.95
N THR A 19 -18.37 14.47 -6.93
CA THR A 19 -19.38 15.48 -6.52
C THR A 19 -18.70 16.77 -6.05
N TYR A 20 -17.55 16.64 -5.36
CA TYR A 20 -16.71 17.77 -4.96
C TYR A 20 -15.90 18.27 -6.16
N LYS A 21 -16.20 19.50 -6.63
CA LYS A 21 -15.65 20.02 -7.91
C LYS A 21 -14.33 20.78 -7.79
N ASN A 22 -13.98 21.29 -6.59
CA ASN A 22 -12.75 22.05 -6.36
C ASN A 22 -11.57 21.09 -6.16
N LEU A 23 -11.13 20.45 -7.25
CA LEU A 23 -10.03 19.49 -7.27
C LEU A 23 -9.08 19.76 -8.46
N GLU A 24 -7.84 19.37 -8.32
CA GLU A 24 -6.89 19.19 -9.41
C GLU A 24 -6.59 17.69 -9.57
N LEU A 25 -6.42 17.23 -10.79
CA LEU A 25 -5.98 15.87 -11.11
C LEU A 25 -4.57 15.93 -11.72
N ILE A 26 -3.59 15.52 -10.93
CA ILE A 26 -2.19 15.44 -11.36
C ILE A 26 -1.93 14.05 -11.91
N ILE A 27 -1.58 13.96 -13.17
CA ILE A 27 -1.21 12.72 -13.84
C ILE A 27 0.28 12.78 -14.18
N VAL A 28 1.06 11.85 -13.64
CA VAL A 28 2.49 11.72 -13.92
C VAL A 28 2.72 10.43 -14.70
N ASN A 29 2.93 10.57 -16.00
CA ASN A 29 3.36 9.47 -16.87
C ASN A 29 4.81 9.12 -16.55
N ASP A 30 5.04 7.92 -16.04
CA ASP A 30 6.35 7.48 -15.57
C ASP A 30 7.19 6.86 -16.72
N ALA A 31 7.31 7.60 -17.84
CA ALA A 31 7.97 7.16 -19.07
C ALA A 31 7.42 5.80 -19.53
N SER A 32 6.10 5.70 -19.61
CA SER A 32 5.41 4.48 -20.05
C SER A 32 5.73 4.18 -21.52
N PRO A 33 5.93 2.91 -21.88
CA PRO A 33 5.98 2.50 -23.30
C PRO A 33 4.60 2.46 -23.96
N GLU A 34 3.50 2.61 -23.17
CA GLU A 34 2.13 2.62 -23.64
C GLU A 34 1.66 4.06 -23.91
N ASP A 35 0.65 4.24 -24.78
CA ASP A 35 0.11 5.56 -25.12
C ASP A 35 -0.79 6.12 -24.02
N ILE A 36 -0.16 6.63 -22.97
CA ILE A 36 -0.83 7.34 -21.87
C ILE A 36 -1.34 8.71 -22.33
N THR A 37 -0.58 9.38 -23.20
CA THR A 37 -0.86 10.77 -23.61
C THR A 37 -2.21 10.90 -24.32
N SER A 38 -2.49 10.08 -25.31
CA SER A 38 -3.77 10.13 -26.04
C SER A 38 -4.97 9.88 -25.12
N ILE A 39 -4.82 9.02 -24.08
CA ILE A 39 -5.88 8.80 -23.09
C ILE A 39 -6.12 10.08 -22.29
N VAL A 40 -5.06 10.72 -21.78
CA VAL A 40 -5.19 11.93 -20.97
C VAL A 40 -5.79 13.08 -21.77
N GLU A 41 -5.32 13.30 -22.99
CA GLU A 41 -5.78 14.36 -23.89
C GLU A 41 -7.25 14.19 -24.33
N SER A 42 -7.77 12.96 -24.31
CA SER A 42 -9.18 12.68 -24.64
C SER A 42 -10.19 13.32 -23.67
N PHE A 43 -9.77 13.67 -22.45
CA PHE A 43 -10.67 14.23 -21.44
C PHE A 43 -10.93 15.72 -21.55
N ASN A 44 -10.02 16.50 -22.15
CA ASN A 44 -10.17 17.97 -22.35
C ASN A 44 -10.75 18.71 -21.10
N ASP A 45 -10.26 18.36 -19.91
CA ASP A 45 -10.74 18.91 -18.61
C ASP A 45 -9.65 19.81 -18.01
N PRO A 46 -9.96 21.11 -17.70
CA PRO A 46 -8.96 22.06 -17.20
C PRO A 46 -8.41 21.73 -15.81
N ARG A 47 -9.03 20.80 -15.10
CA ARG A 47 -8.53 20.32 -13.79
C ARG A 47 -7.35 19.36 -13.92
N ILE A 48 -7.07 18.84 -15.12
CA ILE A 48 -5.97 17.92 -15.39
C ILE A 48 -4.67 18.69 -15.53
N ARG A 49 -3.66 18.26 -14.79
CA ARG A 49 -2.26 18.68 -14.91
C ARG A 49 -1.42 17.45 -15.27
N TYR A 50 -0.91 17.40 -16.49
CA TYR A 50 -0.20 16.26 -17.03
C TYR A 50 1.31 16.50 -17.08
N TYR A 51 2.08 15.54 -16.58
CA TYR A 51 3.55 15.56 -16.56
C TYR A 51 4.08 14.25 -17.12
N ILE A 52 5.24 14.29 -17.76
CA ILE A 52 5.93 13.12 -18.31
C ILE A 52 7.33 13.08 -17.71
N ASN A 53 7.69 11.96 -17.06
CA ASN A 53 9.03 11.72 -16.58
C ASN A 53 9.96 11.38 -17.76
N GLU A 54 11.22 11.84 -17.69
CA GLU A 54 12.24 11.50 -18.71
C GLU A 54 12.59 10.01 -18.70
N ARG A 55 12.40 9.34 -17.56
CA ARG A 55 12.68 7.92 -17.36
C ARG A 55 11.73 7.31 -16.33
N ASN A 56 11.55 6.00 -16.39
CA ASN A 56 10.73 5.27 -15.42
C ASN A 56 11.39 5.29 -14.02
N ILE A 57 10.86 6.12 -13.13
CA ILE A 57 11.30 6.25 -11.74
C ILE A 57 10.76 5.08 -10.91
N GLY A 58 9.51 4.69 -11.12
CA GLY A 58 8.83 3.65 -10.36
C GLY A 58 9.45 2.25 -10.53
N ALA A 59 10.12 1.98 -11.65
CA ALA A 59 10.87 0.72 -11.83
C ALA A 59 12.01 0.56 -10.81
N LEU A 60 12.61 1.68 -10.39
CA LEU A 60 13.70 1.71 -9.40
C LEU A 60 13.15 1.90 -7.99
N ASP A 61 12.29 2.88 -7.79
CA ASP A 61 11.67 3.24 -6.52
C ASP A 61 10.26 3.82 -6.74
N LEU A 62 9.24 3.01 -6.61
CA LEU A 62 7.84 3.41 -6.79
C LEU A 62 7.44 4.53 -5.82
N VAL A 63 7.95 4.50 -4.59
CA VAL A 63 7.64 5.51 -3.56
C VAL A 63 8.23 6.87 -3.93
N LYS A 64 9.37 6.88 -4.61
CA LYS A 64 9.94 8.13 -5.14
C LYS A 64 9.01 8.77 -6.17
N ASN A 65 8.35 7.97 -7.01
CA ASN A 65 7.36 8.47 -7.95
C ASN A 65 6.08 8.96 -7.24
N TRP A 66 5.65 8.29 -6.15
CA TRP A 66 4.55 8.80 -5.29
C TRP A 66 4.87 10.17 -4.70
N ASN A 67 6.08 10.34 -4.15
CA ASN A 67 6.52 11.61 -3.60
C ASN A 67 6.72 12.70 -4.68
N LEU A 68 7.06 12.32 -5.91
CA LEU A 68 7.07 13.25 -7.05
C LEU A 68 5.65 13.75 -7.35
N CYS A 69 4.64 12.86 -7.38
CA CYS A 69 3.24 13.27 -7.54
C CYS A 69 2.81 14.22 -6.42
N LEU A 70 3.19 13.93 -5.16
CA LEU A 70 2.92 14.80 -4.02
C LEU A 70 3.56 16.18 -4.17
N SER A 71 4.76 16.27 -4.75
CA SER A 71 5.48 17.55 -4.92
C SER A 71 4.81 18.49 -5.94
N TYR A 72 4.03 17.95 -6.86
CA TYR A 72 3.26 18.74 -7.82
C TYR A 72 1.91 19.22 -7.27
N ALA A 73 1.42 18.60 -6.18
CA ALA A 73 0.13 18.92 -5.59
C ALA A 73 0.12 20.31 -4.93
N GLN A 74 -0.99 21.05 -5.12
CA GLN A 74 -1.20 22.40 -4.59
C GLN A 74 -2.41 22.49 -3.63
N GLY A 75 -3.33 21.52 -3.69
CA GLY A 75 -4.50 21.47 -2.82
C GLY A 75 -4.15 21.29 -1.33
N ASP A 76 -5.08 21.64 -0.43
CA ASP A 76 -4.94 21.43 1.02
C ASP A 76 -4.91 19.96 1.40
N PHE A 77 -5.55 19.12 0.58
CA PHE A 77 -5.59 17.67 0.73
C PHE A 77 -4.93 16.98 -0.45
N PHE A 78 -4.43 15.79 -0.19
CA PHE A 78 -3.80 14.93 -1.19
C PHE A 78 -4.40 13.53 -1.14
N CYS A 79 -4.64 12.92 -2.30
CA CYS A 79 -4.96 11.52 -2.46
C CYS A 79 -4.07 10.92 -3.54
N LEU A 80 -3.52 9.73 -3.31
CA LEU A 80 -2.73 9.00 -4.31
C LEU A 80 -3.61 7.91 -4.92
N LEU A 81 -3.94 8.03 -6.22
CA LEU A 81 -4.70 7.02 -6.95
C LEU A 81 -3.77 6.24 -7.88
N CYS A 82 -3.86 4.91 -7.87
CA CYS A 82 -3.20 4.06 -8.86
C CYS A 82 -3.95 4.07 -10.20
N ASP A 83 -3.25 3.77 -11.28
CA ASP A 83 -3.78 3.82 -12.65
C ASP A 83 -4.77 2.70 -13.01
N ASP A 84 -5.04 1.79 -12.08
CA ASP A 84 -6.01 0.69 -12.20
C ASP A 84 -7.15 0.72 -11.16
N ASP A 85 -7.12 1.69 -10.23
CA ASP A 85 -8.12 1.87 -9.17
C ASP A 85 -9.17 2.93 -9.54
N MET A 86 -10.32 2.93 -8.86
CA MET A 86 -11.40 3.89 -9.09
C MET A 86 -12.01 4.41 -7.79
N MET A 87 -12.35 5.69 -7.76
CA MET A 87 -13.11 6.33 -6.67
C MET A 87 -14.60 6.30 -6.96
N SER A 88 -15.45 6.13 -5.94
CA SER A 88 -16.88 6.46 -6.06
C SER A 88 -17.06 7.97 -6.14
N GLU A 89 -18.12 8.45 -6.79
CA GLU A 89 -18.38 9.87 -7.02
C GLU A 89 -18.39 10.74 -5.77
N THR A 90 -18.72 10.18 -4.61
CA THR A 90 -18.78 10.87 -3.32
C THR A 90 -17.55 10.67 -2.43
N PHE A 91 -16.45 10.11 -2.94
CA PHE A 91 -15.25 9.81 -2.14
C PHE A 91 -14.67 11.07 -1.50
N LEU A 92 -14.45 12.13 -2.28
CA LEU A 92 -13.90 13.39 -1.75
C LEU A 92 -14.87 14.08 -0.79
N GLU A 93 -16.13 14.16 -1.13
CA GLU A 93 -17.16 14.80 -0.28
C GLU A 93 -17.25 14.13 1.09
N GLU A 94 -17.27 12.80 1.12
CA GLU A 94 -17.35 12.03 2.37
C GLU A 94 -16.10 12.21 3.23
N LEU A 95 -14.89 12.08 2.65
CA LEU A 95 -13.67 12.18 3.44
C LEU A 95 -13.36 13.62 3.88
N LEU A 96 -13.73 14.62 3.09
CA LEU A 96 -13.68 16.03 3.50
C LEU A 96 -14.69 16.33 4.63
N GLY A 97 -15.88 15.73 4.59
CA GLY A 97 -16.84 15.79 5.70
C GLY A 97 -16.26 15.23 7.00
N LEU A 98 -15.57 14.08 6.93
CA LEU A 98 -14.85 13.54 8.07
C LEU A 98 -13.70 14.45 8.54
N SER A 99 -13.00 15.12 7.63
CA SER A 99 -11.92 16.06 8.01
C SER A 99 -12.43 17.30 8.75
N THR A 100 -13.67 17.68 8.52
CA THR A 100 -14.37 18.74 9.27
C THR A 100 -14.82 18.25 10.65
N LYS A 101 -15.32 17.01 10.73
CA LYS A 101 -15.73 16.37 11.99
C LYS A 101 -14.55 16.07 12.92
N TYR A 102 -13.39 15.74 12.35
CA TYR A 102 -12.15 15.40 13.07
C TYR A 102 -11.00 16.34 12.68
N PRO A 103 -11.04 17.62 13.08
CA PRO A 103 -10.10 18.65 12.62
C PRO A 103 -8.64 18.40 13.05
N GLN A 104 -8.40 17.65 14.14
CA GLN A 104 -7.07 17.29 14.61
C GLN A 104 -6.46 16.09 13.89
N ASN A 105 -7.23 15.35 13.10
CA ASN A 105 -6.73 14.22 12.33
C ASN A 105 -6.25 14.68 10.94
N SER A 106 -5.23 14.01 10.44
CA SER A 106 -4.60 14.37 9.17
C SER A 106 -4.71 13.27 8.11
N VAL A 107 -5.22 12.09 8.47
CA VAL A 107 -5.40 10.96 7.57
C VAL A 107 -6.81 10.41 7.71
N PHE A 108 -7.48 10.31 6.58
CA PHE A 108 -8.85 9.82 6.45
C PHE A 108 -8.87 8.69 5.43
N ARG A 109 -9.71 7.67 5.63
CA ARG A 109 -9.83 6.57 4.69
C ARG A 109 -11.29 6.13 4.51
N CYS A 110 -11.53 5.34 3.47
CA CYS A 110 -12.81 4.67 3.26
C CYS A 110 -12.65 3.15 3.22
N ARG A 111 -13.78 2.44 3.09
CA ARG A 111 -13.77 1.00 2.78
C ARG A 111 -13.52 0.78 1.30
N VAL A 112 -12.96 -0.40 1.01
CA VAL A 112 -12.57 -0.82 -0.33
C VAL A 112 -13.37 -2.04 -0.75
N LYS A 113 -13.85 -2.06 -1.99
CA LYS A 113 -14.22 -3.28 -2.71
C LYS A 113 -13.09 -3.67 -3.66
N VAL A 114 -12.88 -4.97 -3.79
CA VAL A 114 -11.89 -5.55 -4.71
C VAL A 114 -12.62 -6.16 -5.90
N ILE A 115 -12.19 -5.81 -7.10
CA ILE A 115 -12.68 -6.39 -8.35
C ILE A 115 -11.55 -7.13 -9.07
N ASP A 116 -11.89 -8.09 -9.92
CA ASP A 116 -10.93 -8.73 -10.83
C ASP A 116 -10.67 -7.86 -12.09
N LYS A 117 -9.85 -8.38 -12.99
CA LYS A 117 -9.52 -7.73 -14.27
C LYS A 117 -10.73 -7.47 -15.18
N LEU A 118 -11.85 -8.19 -14.97
CA LEU A 118 -13.08 -8.07 -15.74
C LEU A 118 -14.11 -7.16 -15.03
N GLY A 119 -13.77 -6.58 -13.87
CA GLY A 119 -14.67 -5.73 -13.09
C GLY A 119 -15.62 -6.48 -12.17
N LYS A 120 -15.52 -7.82 -12.06
CA LYS A 120 -16.35 -8.62 -11.16
C LYS A 120 -15.87 -8.46 -9.72
N MET A 121 -16.77 -8.17 -8.79
CA MET A 121 -16.44 -8.05 -7.37
C MET A 121 -15.99 -9.40 -6.80
N ILE A 122 -14.80 -9.40 -6.17
CA ILE A 122 -14.18 -10.57 -5.52
C ILE A 122 -14.41 -10.54 -4.02
N ARG A 123 -14.24 -9.36 -3.39
CA ARG A 123 -14.37 -9.18 -1.93
C ARG A 123 -14.58 -7.72 -1.55
N ILE A 124 -14.96 -7.52 -0.29
CA ILE A 124 -15.02 -6.21 0.37
C ILE A 124 -14.12 -6.27 1.60
N TYR A 125 -13.35 -5.21 1.85
CA TYR A 125 -12.56 -5.13 3.08
C TYR A 125 -13.45 -4.94 4.29
N PRO A 126 -13.10 -5.51 5.46
CA PRO A 126 -13.85 -5.34 6.69
C PRO A 126 -14.06 -3.87 7.05
N SER A 127 -15.13 -3.59 7.77
CA SER A 127 -15.34 -2.27 8.38
C SER A 127 -14.40 -2.08 9.56
N SER A 128 -13.99 -0.84 9.80
CA SER A 128 -13.26 -0.42 10.99
C SER A 128 -14.13 0.55 11.80
N PRO A 129 -13.84 0.76 13.09
CA PRO A 129 -14.40 1.90 13.83
C PRO A 129 -14.14 3.21 13.09
N GLU A 130 -15.02 4.20 13.27
CA GLU A 130 -14.86 5.50 12.61
C GLU A 130 -13.55 6.19 13.02
N TRP A 131 -13.11 5.99 14.26
CA TRP A 131 -11.81 6.41 14.74
C TRP A 131 -11.13 5.28 15.52
N ILE A 132 -9.84 5.06 15.26
CA ILE A 132 -9.00 4.13 16.04
C ILE A 132 -7.67 4.80 16.37
N SER A 133 -7.07 4.42 17.50
CA SER A 133 -5.72 4.87 17.86
C SER A 133 -4.66 4.33 16.89
N GLY A 134 -3.48 4.97 16.84
CA GLY A 134 -2.36 4.45 16.05
C GLY A 134 -1.89 3.08 16.51
N ILE A 135 -1.99 2.79 17.82
CA ILE A 135 -1.65 1.47 18.39
C ILE A 135 -2.66 0.41 17.94
N ASP A 136 -3.96 0.68 18.00
CA ASP A 136 -4.99 -0.26 17.53
C ASP A 136 -4.88 -0.49 16.02
N TYR A 137 -4.63 0.58 15.25
CA TYR A 137 -4.39 0.44 13.81
C TYR A 137 -3.18 -0.47 13.53
N MET A 138 -2.07 -0.30 14.26
CA MET A 138 -0.91 -1.18 14.18
C MET A 138 -1.27 -2.64 14.53
N LEU A 139 -2.02 -2.86 15.62
CA LEU A 139 -2.47 -4.19 16.01
C LEU A 139 -3.33 -4.84 14.93
N HIS A 140 -4.22 -4.09 14.29
CA HIS A 140 -5.01 -4.58 13.16
C HIS A 140 -4.12 -4.99 11.98
N LEU A 141 -3.08 -4.20 11.65
CA LEU A 141 -2.14 -4.53 10.59
C LEU A 141 -1.33 -5.80 10.90
N VAL A 142 -0.72 -5.88 12.09
CA VAL A 142 0.15 -7.02 12.42
C VAL A 142 -0.63 -8.31 12.61
N ASN A 143 -1.90 -8.25 13.02
CA ASN A 143 -2.79 -9.42 13.08
C ASN A 143 -3.39 -9.79 11.71
N GLY A 144 -3.28 -8.92 10.70
CA GLY A 144 -3.89 -9.12 9.40
C GLY A 144 -5.41 -9.01 9.41
N TRP A 145 -5.97 -8.33 10.40
CA TRP A 145 -7.41 -8.05 10.48
C TRP A 145 -7.82 -6.92 9.56
N GLN A 146 -6.87 -6.05 9.22
CA GLN A 146 -7.06 -4.93 8.33
C GLN A 146 -6.28 -5.12 7.05
N HIS A 147 -6.96 -4.89 5.92
CA HIS A 147 -6.37 -4.77 4.61
C HIS A 147 -6.44 -3.31 4.19
N GLN A 148 -5.48 -2.89 3.38
CA GLN A 148 -5.46 -1.55 2.79
C GLN A 148 -4.79 -1.57 1.43
N THR A 149 -5.08 -0.53 0.66
CA THR A 149 -4.37 -0.12 -0.54
C THR A 149 -3.88 1.30 -0.35
N ILE A 150 -2.99 1.80 -1.19
CA ILE A 150 -2.53 3.19 -1.06
C ILE A 150 -3.60 4.20 -1.52
N SER A 151 -4.54 3.77 -2.38
CA SER A 151 -5.51 4.65 -3.05
C SER A 151 -6.70 5.07 -2.18
N GLU A 152 -6.94 4.42 -1.04
CA GLU A 152 -8.15 4.62 -0.22
C GLU A 152 -8.07 5.77 0.77
N PHE A 153 -6.95 6.52 0.76
CA PHE A 153 -6.65 7.54 1.77
C PHE A 153 -6.72 8.96 1.22
N LEU A 154 -7.20 9.87 2.07
CA LEU A 154 -7.09 11.32 1.91
C LEU A 154 -6.22 11.88 3.04
N TYR A 155 -5.23 12.68 2.68
CA TYR A 155 -4.25 13.25 3.62
C TYR A 155 -4.36 14.76 3.67
N ARG A 156 -4.17 15.40 4.85
CA ARG A 156 -3.78 16.79 4.87
C ARG A 156 -2.39 16.92 4.27
N ARG A 157 -2.27 17.61 3.13
CA ARG A 157 -1.03 17.67 2.34
C ARG A 157 0.16 18.18 3.14
N ASP A 158 -0.01 19.28 3.87
CA ASP A 158 1.08 19.90 4.62
C ASP A 158 1.57 19.00 5.76
N TYR A 159 0.66 18.23 6.39
CA TYR A 159 1.05 17.24 7.38
C TYR A 159 1.84 16.09 6.75
N LEU A 160 1.41 15.57 5.61
CA LEU A 160 2.15 14.53 4.88
C LEU A 160 3.54 15.03 4.49
N LEU A 161 3.66 16.25 3.96
CA LEU A 161 4.94 16.88 3.63
C LEU A 161 5.81 17.09 4.86
N SER A 162 5.26 17.52 6.00
CA SER A 162 6.01 17.72 7.26
C SER A 162 6.62 16.41 7.81
N LYS A 163 6.07 15.26 7.42
CA LYS A 163 6.59 13.93 7.76
C LYS A 163 7.56 13.37 6.71
N GLY A 164 7.88 14.16 5.68
CA GLY A 164 8.79 13.78 4.59
C GLY A 164 8.12 12.96 3.48
N GLY A 165 6.79 12.94 3.42
CA GLY A 165 6.02 12.19 2.43
C GLY A 165 5.92 10.70 2.74
N PHE A 166 5.80 9.89 1.69
CA PHE A 166 5.75 8.44 1.78
C PHE A 166 7.14 7.85 2.01
N VAL A 167 7.22 6.81 2.83
CA VAL A 167 8.49 6.21 3.27
C VAL A 167 8.90 5.08 2.34
N SER A 168 10.10 5.18 1.74
CA SER A 168 10.62 4.17 0.83
C SER A 168 10.97 2.86 1.53
N PHE A 169 10.64 1.77 0.82
CA PHE A 169 11.00 0.39 1.11
C PHE A 169 11.38 -0.35 -0.18
N PRO A 170 12.19 -1.42 -0.11
CA PRO A 170 12.52 -2.23 -1.28
C PRO A 170 11.26 -2.66 -2.05
N LYS A 171 11.20 -2.31 -3.34
CA LYS A 171 10.04 -2.56 -4.23
C LYS A 171 8.71 -2.04 -3.69
N ALA A 172 8.73 -0.95 -2.91
CA ALA A 172 7.58 -0.36 -2.19
C ALA A 172 6.83 -1.35 -1.27
N TRP A 173 7.39 -2.53 -1.00
CA TRP A 173 6.75 -3.52 -0.13
C TRP A 173 6.70 -3.00 1.30
N CYS A 174 5.54 -3.00 1.93
CA CYS A 174 5.26 -2.36 3.24
C CYS A 174 5.35 -0.82 3.25
N ALA A 175 5.59 -0.15 2.13
CA ALA A 175 5.73 1.30 2.09
C ALA A 175 4.43 2.02 2.47
N ASP A 176 3.31 1.57 1.91
CA ASP A 176 1.97 2.04 2.26
C ASP A 176 1.66 1.79 3.74
N TRP A 177 1.88 0.58 4.24
CA TRP A 177 1.62 0.22 5.65
C TRP A 177 2.40 1.10 6.63
N PHE A 178 3.71 1.26 6.40
CA PHE A 178 4.53 2.03 7.33
C PHE A 178 4.30 3.53 7.18
N SER A 179 4.09 4.04 5.96
CA SER A 179 3.79 5.46 5.76
C SER A 179 2.51 5.87 6.48
N ILE A 180 1.42 5.10 6.31
CA ILE A 180 0.17 5.38 7.00
C ILE A 180 0.34 5.27 8.52
N LEU A 181 0.96 4.19 9.00
CA LEU A 181 1.19 3.99 10.44
C LEU A 181 1.98 5.15 11.06
N ASN A 182 3.04 5.62 10.40
CA ASN A 182 3.83 6.75 10.86
C ASN A 182 3.01 8.06 10.94
N LEU A 183 2.11 8.27 9.98
CA LEU A 183 1.23 9.44 9.96
C LEU A 183 0.15 9.39 11.04
N VAL A 184 -0.46 8.22 11.29
CA VAL A 184 -1.58 8.08 12.22
C VAL A 184 -1.15 7.75 13.65
N TRP A 185 0.15 7.55 13.89
CA TRP A 185 0.67 7.06 15.17
C TRP A 185 0.19 7.87 16.38
N ARG A 186 0.21 9.20 16.27
CA ARG A 186 -0.20 10.12 17.35
C ARG A 186 -1.67 10.56 17.27
N GLN A 187 -2.21 10.69 16.08
CA GLN A 187 -3.52 11.28 15.87
C GLN A 187 -4.64 10.23 15.73
N GLY A 188 -4.26 8.97 15.48
CA GLY A 188 -5.20 7.93 15.08
C GLY A 188 -5.63 8.03 13.62
N LEU A 189 -6.46 7.09 13.20
CA LEU A 189 -7.00 6.97 11.84
C LEU A 189 -8.51 7.14 11.88
N VAL A 190 -9.03 8.01 11.00
CA VAL A 190 -10.47 8.21 10.79
C VAL A 190 -10.91 7.43 9.55
N THR A 191 -11.97 6.64 9.67
CA THR A 191 -12.44 5.71 8.63
C THR A 191 -13.92 5.90 8.35
N SER A 192 -14.31 6.18 7.10
CA SER A 192 -15.71 6.08 6.65
C SER A 192 -16.13 4.61 6.54
N SER A 193 -17.33 4.30 7.01
CA SER A 193 -17.94 2.97 6.82
C SER A 193 -18.40 2.71 5.38
N LYS A 194 -18.44 3.74 4.52
CA LYS A 194 -18.88 3.64 3.12
C LYS A 194 -17.80 3.01 2.24
N ILE A 195 -18.23 2.23 1.25
CA ILE A 195 -17.36 1.63 0.24
C ILE A 195 -17.20 2.65 -0.90
N LEU A 196 -16.08 3.38 -0.90
CA LEU A 196 -15.85 4.49 -1.81
C LEU A 196 -14.61 4.31 -2.70
N MET A 197 -13.84 3.25 -2.48
CA MET A 197 -12.70 2.89 -3.31
C MET A 197 -12.89 1.51 -3.93
N THR A 198 -12.54 1.39 -5.20
CA THR A 198 -12.49 0.13 -5.93
C THR A 198 -11.05 -0.18 -6.27
N PHE A 199 -10.50 -1.20 -5.64
CA PHE A 199 -9.18 -1.75 -5.97
C PHE A 199 -9.32 -2.85 -7.02
N ARG A 200 -8.53 -2.77 -8.09
CA ARG A 200 -8.52 -3.78 -9.14
C ARG A 200 -7.37 -4.77 -8.94
N ASP A 201 -7.70 -6.02 -8.65
CA ASP A 201 -6.74 -7.13 -8.71
C ASP A 201 -6.62 -7.60 -10.17
N SER A 202 -5.80 -6.87 -10.91
CA SER A 202 -5.58 -7.08 -12.36
C SER A 202 -4.68 -8.27 -12.68
N GLY A 203 -4.01 -8.84 -11.65
CA GLY A 203 -2.99 -9.88 -11.80
C GLY A 203 -1.63 -9.38 -12.32
N ILE A 204 -1.53 -8.12 -12.71
CA ILE A 204 -0.30 -7.43 -13.13
C ILE A 204 0.18 -6.40 -12.11
N ASN A 205 -0.42 -6.40 -10.91
CA ASN A 205 -0.02 -5.55 -9.80
C ASN A 205 1.36 -5.97 -9.28
N ILE A 206 2.18 -5.00 -8.85
CA ILE A 206 3.51 -5.26 -8.26
C ILE A 206 3.40 -6.19 -7.04
N SER A 207 2.33 -6.07 -6.26
CA SER A 207 2.06 -6.92 -5.10
C SER A 207 1.92 -8.41 -5.45
N SER A 208 1.44 -8.74 -6.66
CA SER A 208 1.25 -10.11 -7.13
C SER A 208 2.55 -10.76 -7.66
N GLU A 209 3.60 -9.98 -7.89
CA GLU A 209 4.84 -10.51 -8.47
C GLU A 209 5.63 -11.39 -7.48
N LYS A 210 5.95 -12.62 -7.91
CA LYS A 210 6.71 -13.61 -7.11
C LYS A 210 8.23 -13.44 -7.23
N LYS A 211 8.71 -12.70 -8.22
CA LYS A 211 10.16 -12.60 -8.53
C LYS A 211 10.97 -11.79 -7.50
N TYR A 212 10.33 -10.96 -6.68
CA TYR A 212 11.01 -10.07 -5.73
C TYR A 212 10.98 -10.58 -4.29
N ILE A 213 11.04 -11.89 -4.07
CA ILE A 213 10.91 -12.48 -2.72
C ILE A 213 12.02 -12.01 -1.78
N ARG A 214 13.26 -11.85 -2.26
CA ARG A 214 14.37 -11.36 -1.44
C ARG A 214 14.13 -9.95 -0.95
N GLU A 215 13.74 -9.05 -1.86
CA GLU A 215 13.41 -7.66 -1.55
C GLU A 215 12.21 -7.53 -0.62
N LYS A 216 11.19 -8.38 -0.78
CA LYS A 216 10.02 -8.44 0.11
C LYS A 216 10.42 -8.85 1.53
N ILE A 217 11.35 -9.79 1.69
CA ILE A 217 11.88 -10.20 2.99
C ILE A 217 12.69 -9.07 3.63
N ILE A 218 13.56 -8.40 2.87
CA ILE A 218 14.32 -7.24 3.35
C ILE A 218 13.36 -6.13 3.80
N ALA A 219 12.35 -5.82 2.98
CA ALA A 219 11.34 -4.82 3.32
C ALA A 219 10.57 -5.17 4.60
N GLN A 220 10.20 -6.45 4.78
CA GLN A 220 9.53 -6.93 6.00
C GLN A 220 10.42 -6.76 7.24
N ASN A 221 11.72 -7.00 7.12
CA ASN A 221 12.66 -6.77 8.23
C ASN A 221 12.78 -5.28 8.56
N ILE A 222 12.92 -4.43 7.55
CA ILE A 222 12.96 -2.97 7.75
C ILE A 222 11.68 -2.49 8.44
N PHE A 223 10.51 -2.97 7.99
CA PHE A 223 9.21 -2.67 8.61
C PHE A 223 9.20 -3.06 10.09
N THR A 224 9.64 -4.28 10.39
CA THR A 224 9.70 -4.81 11.75
C THR A 224 10.59 -3.96 12.67
N GLU A 225 11.78 -3.57 12.21
CA GLU A 225 12.70 -2.75 13.00
C GLU A 225 12.18 -1.32 13.21
N ARG A 226 11.57 -0.72 12.18
CA ARG A 226 10.94 0.60 12.30
C ARG A 226 9.74 0.57 13.26
N LEU A 227 8.96 -0.51 13.24
CA LEU A 227 7.85 -0.70 14.17
C LEU A 227 8.33 -0.79 15.63
N LYS A 228 9.42 -1.53 15.89
CA LYS A 228 10.07 -1.55 17.23
C LYS A 228 10.46 -0.15 17.67
N GLY A 229 10.97 0.68 16.75
CA GLY A 229 11.31 2.06 17.04
C GLY A 229 10.12 2.92 17.48
N LEU A 230 8.96 2.76 16.82
CA LEU A 230 7.72 3.45 17.21
C LEU A 230 7.25 3.02 18.61
N LEU A 231 7.33 1.72 18.93
CA LEU A 231 6.86 1.18 20.20
C LEU A 231 7.73 1.56 21.41
N LYS A 232 9.02 1.77 21.21
CA LYS A 232 10.03 1.89 22.29
C LYS A 232 9.68 2.91 23.37
N ASN A 233 9.00 4.01 23.01
CA ASN A 233 8.72 5.12 23.93
C ASN A 233 7.23 5.33 24.19
N GLU A 234 6.35 4.45 23.69
CA GLU A 234 4.91 4.73 23.64
C GLU A 234 4.08 3.78 24.51
N VAL A 235 4.61 2.61 24.82
CA VAL A 235 3.90 1.58 25.57
C VAL A 235 4.75 1.07 26.72
N ASN A 236 4.10 0.59 27.78
CA ASN A 236 4.83 -0.07 28.87
C ASN A 236 5.49 -1.39 28.37
N ARG A 237 6.41 -1.91 29.16
CA ARG A 237 7.21 -3.09 28.80
C ARG A 237 6.34 -4.30 28.50
N GLU A 238 5.36 -4.58 29.35
CA GLU A 238 4.47 -5.75 29.21
C GLU A 238 3.69 -5.71 27.89
N MET A 239 3.06 -4.57 27.58
CA MET A 239 2.36 -4.38 26.32
C MET A 239 3.31 -4.47 25.11
N SER A 240 4.52 -3.91 25.21
CA SER A 240 5.54 -4.03 24.18
C SER A 240 5.93 -5.48 23.91
N ASP A 241 6.06 -6.29 24.95
CA ASP A 241 6.42 -7.70 24.83
C ASP A 241 5.29 -8.50 24.13
N ILE A 242 4.03 -8.26 24.50
CA ILE A 242 2.85 -8.88 23.84
C ILE A 242 2.79 -8.50 22.35
N ILE A 243 2.92 -7.21 22.05
CA ILE A 243 2.90 -6.72 20.66
C ILE A 243 4.05 -7.33 19.84
N ASN A 244 5.24 -7.43 20.44
CA ASN A 244 6.40 -8.05 19.80
C ASN A 244 6.16 -9.53 19.50
N GLN A 245 5.55 -10.27 20.43
CA GLN A 245 5.19 -11.67 20.20
C GLN A 245 4.22 -11.84 19.03
N VAL A 246 3.11 -11.09 19.02
CA VAL A 246 2.09 -11.14 17.95
C VAL A 246 2.72 -10.78 16.59
N ARG A 247 3.55 -9.74 16.57
CA ARG A 247 4.30 -9.36 15.37
C ARG A 247 5.21 -10.48 14.87
N ASP A 248 5.99 -11.09 15.76
CA ASP A 248 6.95 -12.12 15.40
C ASP A 248 6.25 -13.38 14.87
N GLU A 249 5.11 -13.74 15.42
CA GLU A 249 4.26 -14.83 14.90
C GLU A 249 3.78 -14.52 13.47
N ARG A 250 3.30 -13.28 13.22
CA ARG A 250 2.86 -12.85 11.91
C ARG A 250 3.99 -12.82 10.89
N VAL A 251 5.15 -12.28 11.27
CA VAL A 251 6.35 -12.21 10.43
C VAL A 251 6.83 -13.63 10.06
N ASN A 252 6.85 -14.55 11.01
CA ASN A 252 7.20 -15.94 10.74
C ASN A 252 6.24 -16.62 9.75
N LYS A 253 4.93 -16.31 9.82
CA LYS A 253 3.94 -16.77 8.85
C LYS A 253 4.22 -16.21 7.46
N ILE A 254 4.54 -14.92 7.36
CA ILE A 254 4.90 -14.26 6.10
C ILE A 254 6.16 -14.89 5.49
N TYR A 255 7.21 -15.13 6.29
CA TYR A 255 8.42 -15.81 5.81
C TYR A 255 8.14 -17.22 5.32
N PHE A 256 7.33 -17.99 6.04
CA PHE A 256 6.91 -19.31 5.61
C PHE A 256 6.19 -19.26 4.24
N GLU A 257 5.30 -18.31 4.03
CA GLU A 257 4.58 -18.13 2.77
C GLU A 257 5.54 -17.77 1.63
N TYR A 258 6.45 -16.81 1.85
CA TYR A 258 7.43 -16.38 0.85
C TYR A 258 8.41 -17.50 0.49
N LEU A 259 8.97 -18.18 1.48
CA LEU A 259 9.86 -19.32 1.25
C LEU A 259 9.14 -20.45 0.52
N GLY A 260 7.87 -20.70 0.83
CA GLY A 260 7.06 -21.72 0.15
C GLY A 260 6.82 -21.40 -1.33
N GLN A 261 6.74 -20.11 -1.69
CA GLN A 261 6.51 -19.62 -3.05
C GLN A 261 7.81 -19.34 -3.83
N SER A 262 8.96 -19.25 -3.16
CA SER A 262 10.25 -18.93 -3.77
C SER A 262 10.71 -20.01 -4.78
N SER A 263 11.58 -19.64 -5.74
CA SER A 263 12.33 -20.60 -6.50
C SER A 263 13.26 -21.45 -5.59
N TRP A 264 13.72 -22.62 -6.04
CA TRP A 264 14.70 -23.38 -5.28
C TRP A 264 16.04 -22.63 -5.13
N ILE A 265 16.41 -21.82 -6.13
CA ILE A 265 17.61 -20.98 -6.10
C ILE A 265 17.48 -19.91 -5.00
N ASP A 266 16.34 -19.21 -4.94
CA ASP A 266 16.09 -18.23 -3.88
C ASP A 266 15.99 -18.86 -2.51
N PHE A 267 15.35 -20.04 -2.41
CA PHE A 267 15.23 -20.75 -1.14
C PHE A 267 16.61 -21.11 -0.58
N LEU A 268 17.50 -21.70 -1.41
CA LEU A 268 18.86 -22.05 -1.00
C LEU A 268 19.71 -20.82 -0.68
N PHE A 269 19.60 -19.78 -1.52
CA PHE A 269 20.28 -18.51 -1.25
C PHE A 269 19.87 -17.92 0.11
N LEU A 270 18.57 -17.86 0.39
CA LEU A 270 18.05 -17.35 1.64
C LEU A 270 18.42 -18.24 2.83
N LEU A 271 18.44 -19.55 2.65
CA LEU A 271 18.88 -20.50 3.69
C LEU A 271 20.35 -20.28 4.08
N ILE A 272 21.25 -20.10 3.09
CA ILE A 272 22.68 -19.84 3.35
C ILE A 272 22.87 -18.47 4.03
N ASN A 273 22.06 -17.49 3.69
CA ASN A 273 22.19 -16.13 4.16
C ASN A 273 21.21 -15.76 5.31
N HIS A 274 20.50 -16.73 5.88
CA HIS A 274 19.39 -16.48 6.80
C HIS A 274 19.76 -15.69 8.04
N ASN A 275 21.01 -15.79 8.53
CA ASN A 275 21.53 -15.06 9.70
C ASN A 275 22.01 -13.63 9.37
N LYS A 276 22.10 -13.24 8.10
CA LYS A 276 22.46 -11.87 7.76
C LYS A 276 21.39 -10.92 8.27
N LYS A 277 21.81 -9.76 8.81
CA LYS A 277 20.93 -8.74 9.37
C LYS A 277 19.78 -8.33 8.41
N GLU A 278 20.06 -8.31 7.13
CA GLU A 278 19.08 -7.94 6.10
C GLU A 278 17.97 -8.98 5.89
N TYR A 279 18.25 -10.26 6.11
CA TYR A 279 17.26 -11.35 5.95
C TYR A 279 16.67 -11.79 7.29
N ASN A 280 17.50 -12.08 8.29
CA ASN A 280 17.13 -12.43 9.68
C ASN A 280 15.93 -13.41 9.77
N ILE A 281 15.99 -14.52 9.02
CA ILE A 281 14.91 -15.50 8.91
C ILE A 281 15.16 -16.66 9.86
N PRO A 282 14.26 -16.97 10.79
CA PRO A 282 14.40 -18.14 11.68
C PRO A 282 14.43 -19.45 10.89
N LEU A 283 15.37 -20.36 11.24
CA LEU A 283 15.51 -21.67 10.58
C LEU A 283 14.22 -22.50 10.56
N ARG A 284 13.38 -22.38 11.60
CA ARG A 284 12.07 -23.06 11.65
C ARG A 284 11.15 -22.71 10.47
N CYS A 285 11.30 -21.52 9.87
CA CYS A 285 10.53 -21.12 8.72
C CYS A 285 10.94 -21.92 7.47
N PHE A 286 12.25 -22.22 7.32
CA PHE A 286 12.77 -23.03 6.23
C PHE A 286 12.31 -24.48 6.32
N VAL A 287 12.34 -25.08 7.52
CA VAL A 287 11.89 -26.46 7.72
C VAL A 287 10.43 -26.62 7.30
N LYS A 288 9.55 -25.74 7.77
CA LYS A 288 8.12 -25.75 7.39
C LYS A 288 7.91 -25.53 5.89
N ALA A 289 8.63 -24.55 5.30
CA ALA A 289 8.51 -24.22 3.89
C ALA A 289 9.03 -25.35 2.99
N PHE A 290 10.12 -26.03 3.39
CA PHE A 290 10.67 -27.19 2.69
C PHE A 290 9.66 -28.35 2.62
N MET A 291 9.04 -28.69 3.74
CA MET A 291 7.98 -29.72 3.80
C MET A 291 6.83 -29.39 2.83
N ARG A 292 6.40 -28.14 2.80
CA ARG A 292 5.37 -27.67 1.87
C ARG A 292 5.81 -27.80 0.41
N LYS A 293 7.04 -27.41 0.06
CA LYS A 293 7.58 -27.54 -1.30
C LYS A 293 7.58 -29.00 -1.79
N LEU A 294 7.98 -29.93 -0.93
CA LEU A 294 7.97 -31.35 -1.24
C LEU A 294 6.56 -31.92 -1.45
N SER A 295 5.56 -31.45 -0.71
CA SER A 295 4.17 -31.89 -0.87
C SER A 295 3.57 -31.44 -2.21
N PHE A 296 3.89 -30.23 -2.68
CA PHE A 296 3.44 -29.75 -3.99
C PHE A 296 4.08 -30.52 -5.16
N THR A 297 5.37 -30.90 -5.05
CA THR A 297 6.03 -31.71 -6.11
C THR A 297 5.45 -33.12 -6.25
N LYS A 298 4.86 -33.68 -5.20
CA LYS A 298 4.15 -34.98 -5.27
C LYS A 298 2.79 -34.91 -5.92
N SER A 299 2.10 -33.76 -5.86
CA SER A 299 0.76 -33.55 -6.45
C SER A 299 0.78 -33.37 -7.97
N TYR A 300 1.93 -33.01 -8.57
CA TYR A 300 2.09 -32.88 -10.03
C TYR A 300 2.59 -34.16 -10.72
N LYS A 301 2.85 -35.24 -9.96
CA LYS A 301 3.27 -36.54 -10.50
C LYS A 301 2.17 -37.61 -10.48
N LYS A 302 0.95 -37.23 -10.16
CA LYS A 302 -0.25 -38.04 -10.36
C LYS A 302 -1.16 -37.37 -11.40
#